data_9729a3b5e4f1ef5fc7076c552ad63fb1
#
_entry.id   9729a3b5e4f1ef5fc7076c552ad63fb1
#
_cell.length_a   1.000
_cell.length_b   1.000
_cell.length_c   1.000
_cell.angle_alpha   90.00
_cell.angle_beta   90.00
_cell.angle_gamma   90.00
#
_symmetry.space_group_name_H-M   'P 1'
#
loop_
_entity.id
_entity.type
_entity.pdbx_description
1 polymer ?
#
loop_
_entity_poly.entity_id
_entity_poly.type
_entity_poly.pdbx_seq_one_letter_code
_entity_poly.pdbx_strand_id
1 'polypeptide(L)'
;MNNVERKMLDILKELKEVYNIIAIKAEFEAEGSRTDELVMLNEIIFRADLQLFIKIGGCEAVRDLDQCRLLGASGIMAPMIESPFAMKKFVGAAKKVYEKEWQNMEWIINAETVTCHKNLEQILEEGKGFLSTVSIGRVDLSASMGLSRKEINGEEVFGLTKDIATKAKDYGYKVNFGGGISIDAIPFIQKMYPLNDRFETRKVVFHATDDEKMLKGGIVKAMEFETLYLKNKCEYYDRMAVEDQARLKMMAERLEIAGSDLVV
;
A
#
# COMPACT_ATOMS: atom_id res chain seq x y z
N MET A 1 -6.78 15.83 15.67
CA MET A 1 -5.78 16.12 14.61
C MET A 1 -4.78 17.18 15.09
N ASN A 2 -3.48 16.88 15.00
CA ASN A 2 -2.39 17.83 15.22
C ASN A 2 -2.14 18.72 13.97
N ASN A 3 -1.14 19.61 14.01
CA ASN A 3 -0.86 20.53 12.91
C ASN A 3 -0.32 19.82 11.65
N VAL A 4 0.43 18.72 11.81
CA VAL A 4 0.95 17.93 10.68
C VAL A 4 -0.21 17.19 10.00
N GLU A 5 -1.10 16.60 10.77
CA GLU A 5 -2.30 15.90 10.27
C GLU A 5 -3.25 16.86 9.52
N ARG A 6 -3.40 18.09 9.97
CA ARG A 6 -4.20 19.11 9.25
C ARG A 6 -3.58 19.44 7.88
N LYS A 7 -2.26 19.58 7.81
CA LYS A 7 -1.57 19.78 6.52
C LYS A 7 -1.72 18.57 5.61
N MET A 8 -1.63 17.35 6.17
CA MET A 8 -1.90 16.13 5.40
C MET A 8 -3.32 16.13 4.84
N LEU A 9 -4.32 16.51 5.63
CA LEU A 9 -5.70 16.62 5.16
C LEU A 9 -5.86 17.64 4.02
N ASP A 10 -5.24 18.81 4.13
CA ASP A 10 -5.31 19.84 3.10
C ASP A 10 -4.68 19.34 1.78
N ILE A 11 -3.53 18.65 1.87
CA ILE A 11 -2.89 18.01 0.69
C ILE A 11 -3.79 16.93 0.07
N LEU A 12 -4.44 16.08 0.89
CA LEU A 12 -5.34 15.06 0.36
C LEU A 12 -6.55 15.64 -0.36
N LYS A 13 -7.10 16.74 0.14
CA LYS A 13 -8.18 17.46 -0.55
C LYS A 13 -7.72 18.03 -1.89
N GLU A 14 -6.55 18.68 -1.93
CA GLU A 14 -5.95 19.15 -3.19
C GLU A 14 -5.70 17.99 -4.15
N LEU A 15 -5.13 16.88 -3.68
CA LEU A 15 -4.89 15.68 -4.48
C LEU A 15 -6.18 15.10 -5.08
N LYS A 16 -7.27 15.11 -4.30
CA LYS A 16 -8.59 14.66 -4.76
C LYS A 16 -9.18 15.60 -5.82
N GLU A 17 -9.21 16.90 -5.53
CA GLU A 17 -9.89 17.89 -6.37
C GLU A 17 -9.14 18.20 -7.67
N VAL A 18 -7.79 18.21 -7.61
CA VAL A 18 -6.95 18.62 -8.74
C VAL A 18 -6.34 17.44 -9.47
N TYR A 19 -5.91 16.40 -8.76
CA TYR A 19 -5.13 15.29 -9.33
C TYR A 19 -5.85 13.95 -9.37
N ASN A 20 -7.15 13.95 -9.04
CA ASN A 20 -8.07 12.82 -9.24
C ASN A 20 -7.59 11.53 -8.56
N ILE A 21 -7.19 11.62 -7.28
CA ILE A 21 -6.91 10.43 -6.47
C ILE A 21 -8.21 9.79 -5.97
N ILE A 22 -8.16 8.50 -5.71
CA ILE A 22 -9.32 7.73 -5.24
C ILE A 22 -9.14 7.16 -3.85
N ALA A 23 -7.92 6.77 -3.49
CA ALA A 23 -7.66 6.07 -2.26
C ALA A 23 -6.28 6.39 -1.69
N ILE A 24 -6.16 6.15 -0.40
CA ILE A 24 -4.88 6.06 0.29
C ILE A 24 -4.63 4.60 0.65
N LYS A 25 -3.42 4.14 0.38
CA LYS A 25 -2.98 2.78 0.66
C LYS A 25 -2.15 2.72 1.96
N ALA A 26 -2.43 1.71 2.76
CA ALA A 26 -1.62 1.30 3.90
C ALA A 26 -1.20 -0.16 3.78
N GLU A 27 -0.19 -0.57 4.53
CA GLU A 27 0.37 -1.92 4.41
C GLU A 27 0.63 -2.53 5.78
N PHE A 28 0.11 -3.73 6.01
CA PHE A 28 0.52 -4.58 7.13
C PHE A 28 1.80 -5.35 6.80
N GLU A 29 2.04 -5.65 5.53
CA GLU A 29 3.18 -6.41 5.04
C GLU A 29 4.52 -5.68 5.29
N ALA A 30 5.02 -4.93 4.31
CA ALA A 30 6.36 -4.35 4.35
C ALA A 30 6.51 -3.18 5.33
N GLU A 31 5.45 -2.41 5.57
CA GLU A 31 5.48 -1.29 6.52
C GLU A 31 5.26 -1.72 7.97
N GLY A 32 4.68 -2.92 8.19
CA GLY A 32 4.34 -3.39 9.51
C GLY A 32 3.44 -2.41 10.27
N SER A 33 2.52 -1.73 9.56
CA SER A 33 1.67 -0.69 10.14
C SER A 33 0.91 -1.20 11.35
N ARG A 34 0.89 -0.41 12.41
CA ARG A 34 0.16 -0.75 13.64
C ARG A 34 -1.24 -0.16 13.58
N THR A 35 -2.14 -0.74 14.37
CA THR A 35 -3.56 -0.33 14.40
C THR A 35 -3.72 1.13 14.80
N ASP A 36 -2.96 1.63 15.77
CA ASP A 36 -2.97 3.02 16.21
C ASP A 36 -2.54 4.00 15.11
N GLU A 37 -1.50 3.66 14.33
CA GLU A 37 -1.09 4.42 13.14
C GLU A 37 -2.22 4.51 12.11
N LEU A 38 -2.88 3.38 11.86
CA LEU A 38 -3.96 3.31 10.89
C LEU A 38 -5.23 4.01 11.34
N VAL A 39 -5.53 4.03 12.64
CA VAL A 39 -6.65 4.81 13.19
C VAL A 39 -6.42 6.31 12.97
N MET A 40 -5.21 6.82 13.24
CA MET A 40 -4.87 8.22 12.99
C MET A 40 -4.92 8.57 11.50
N LEU A 41 -4.37 7.70 10.65
CA LEU A 41 -4.40 7.89 9.20
C LEU A 41 -5.84 7.86 8.66
N ASN A 42 -6.65 6.94 9.14
CA ASN A 42 -8.04 6.77 8.70
C ASN A 42 -8.93 7.98 9.03
N GLU A 43 -8.68 8.66 10.16
CA GLU A 43 -9.37 9.93 10.45
C GLU A 43 -9.13 10.96 9.34
N ILE A 44 -7.88 11.07 8.86
CA ILE A 44 -7.52 12.02 7.79
C ILE A 44 -8.16 11.62 6.47
N ILE A 45 -8.11 10.34 6.12
CA ILE A 45 -8.70 9.75 4.90
C ILE A 45 -10.21 10.00 4.88
N PHE A 46 -10.90 9.68 5.97
CA PHE A 46 -12.34 9.86 6.11
C PHE A 46 -12.74 11.34 5.94
N ARG A 47 -12.00 12.27 6.56
CA ARG A 47 -12.25 13.73 6.43
C ARG A 47 -11.95 14.27 5.03
N ALA A 48 -11.08 13.61 4.27
CA ALA A 48 -10.84 13.93 2.87
C ALA A 48 -11.87 13.28 1.92
N ASP A 49 -12.78 12.47 2.47
CA ASP A 49 -13.75 11.68 1.69
C ASP A 49 -13.05 10.85 0.62
N LEU A 50 -12.05 10.08 1.04
CA LEU A 50 -11.26 9.15 0.24
C LEU A 50 -11.45 7.72 0.73
N GLN A 51 -11.11 6.75 -0.11
CA GLN A 51 -11.11 5.34 0.23
C GLN A 51 -9.81 4.94 0.94
N LEU A 52 -9.91 3.94 1.82
CA LEU A 52 -8.76 3.28 2.44
C LEU A 52 -8.56 1.90 1.78
N PHE A 53 -7.38 1.69 1.18
CA PHE A 53 -6.94 0.39 0.69
C PHE A 53 -5.86 -0.14 1.62
N ILE A 54 -5.91 -1.44 1.95
CA ILE A 54 -4.92 -2.06 2.84
C ILE A 54 -4.30 -3.30 2.17
N LYS A 55 -2.96 -3.31 2.07
CA LYS A 55 -2.18 -4.48 1.69
C LYS A 55 -1.98 -5.35 2.93
N ILE A 56 -2.50 -6.58 2.90
CA ILE A 56 -2.41 -7.55 3.99
C ILE A 56 -1.08 -8.32 3.92
N GLY A 57 -0.72 -9.03 4.99
CA GLY A 57 0.58 -9.70 5.12
C GLY A 57 0.72 -11.02 4.35
N GLY A 58 -0.32 -11.49 3.67
CA GLY A 58 -0.27 -12.72 2.89
C GLY A 58 -1.66 -13.17 2.43
N CYS A 59 -1.72 -14.20 1.59
CA CYS A 59 -2.97 -14.65 0.98
C CYS A 59 -4.04 -15.15 1.97
N GLU A 60 -3.66 -15.62 3.14
CA GLU A 60 -4.56 -16.14 4.19
C GLU A 60 -4.37 -15.39 5.53
N ALA A 61 -4.01 -14.11 5.49
CA ALA A 61 -3.78 -13.28 6.68
C ALA A 61 -5.12 -12.89 7.35
N VAL A 62 -5.80 -13.85 7.98
CA VAL A 62 -7.13 -13.69 8.60
C VAL A 62 -7.13 -12.56 9.63
N ARG A 63 -6.09 -12.44 10.46
CA ARG A 63 -5.97 -11.35 11.44
C ARG A 63 -5.96 -9.98 10.74
N ASP A 64 -5.26 -9.85 9.64
CA ASP A 64 -5.20 -8.59 8.90
C ASP A 64 -6.53 -8.27 8.24
N LEU A 65 -7.24 -9.29 7.71
CA LEU A 65 -8.59 -9.14 7.18
C LEU A 65 -9.57 -8.63 8.25
N ASP A 66 -9.50 -9.16 9.49
CA ASP A 66 -10.29 -8.67 10.61
C ASP A 66 -9.96 -7.21 10.95
N GLN A 67 -8.67 -6.83 10.93
CA GLN A 67 -8.25 -5.46 11.13
C GLN A 67 -8.71 -4.53 10.00
N CYS A 68 -8.66 -4.98 8.75
CA CYS A 68 -9.19 -4.24 7.60
C CYS A 68 -10.68 -3.95 7.76
N ARG A 69 -11.45 -4.93 8.20
CA ARG A 69 -12.89 -4.78 8.47
C ARG A 69 -13.15 -3.76 9.58
N LEU A 70 -12.38 -3.85 10.68
CA LEU A 70 -12.48 -2.92 11.81
C LEU A 70 -12.17 -1.48 11.42
N LEU A 71 -11.20 -1.27 10.52
CA LEU A 71 -10.78 0.04 10.01
C LEU A 71 -11.69 0.58 8.90
N GLY A 72 -12.67 -0.19 8.41
CA GLY A 72 -13.55 0.22 7.32
C GLY A 72 -12.82 0.34 5.97
N ALA A 73 -11.81 -0.50 5.72
CA ALA A 73 -11.14 -0.55 4.44
C ALA A 73 -12.14 -0.85 3.31
N SER A 74 -12.01 -0.12 2.19
CA SER A 74 -12.85 -0.30 0.99
C SER A 74 -12.23 -1.26 -0.03
N GLY A 75 -10.90 -1.41 0.02
CA GLY A 75 -10.15 -2.31 -0.84
C GLY A 75 -9.08 -3.07 -0.07
N ILE A 76 -8.93 -4.35 -0.40
CA ILE A 76 -7.95 -5.23 0.23
C ILE A 76 -7.05 -5.83 -0.84
N MET A 77 -5.75 -5.67 -0.64
CA MET A 77 -4.71 -6.13 -1.55
C MET A 77 -3.95 -7.30 -0.94
N ALA A 78 -3.99 -8.46 -1.59
CA ALA A 78 -3.19 -9.62 -1.19
C ALA A 78 -1.87 -9.64 -1.96
N PRO A 79 -0.71 -9.64 -1.25
CA PRO A 79 0.60 -9.75 -1.88
C PRO A 79 0.90 -11.18 -2.32
N MET A 80 1.89 -11.33 -3.20
CA MET A 80 2.54 -12.61 -3.52
C MET A 80 1.56 -13.74 -3.89
N ILE A 81 0.52 -13.42 -4.66
CA ILE A 81 -0.39 -14.44 -5.19
C ILE A 81 0.28 -15.10 -6.39
N GLU A 82 1.01 -16.20 -6.15
CA GLU A 82 1.86 -16.85 -7.14
C GLU A 82 1.29 -18.16 -7.69
N SER A 83 0.14 -18.60 -7.20
CA SER A 83 -0.51 -19.84 -7.66
C SER A 83 -2.03 -19.76 -7.58
N PRO A 84 -2.76 -20.57 -8.34
CA PRO A 84 -4.23 -20.70 -8.21
C PRO A 84 -4.62 -21.12 -6.78
N PHE A 85 -3.81 -21.94 -6.13
CA PHE A 85 -4.08 -22.33 -4.74
C PHE A 85 -3.96 -21.16 -3.76
N ALA A 86 -2.97 -20.27 -3.93
CA ALA A 86 -2.87 -19.04 -3.12
C ALA A 86 -4.09 -18.15 -3.35
N MET A 87 -4.55 -18.00 -4.60
CA MET A 87 -5.79 -17.27 -4.92
C MET A 87 -7.01 -17.88 -4.22
N LYS A 88 -7.17 -19.20 -4.29
CA LYS A 88 -8.24 -19.93 -3.61
C LYS A 88 -8.22 -19.72 -2.11
N LYS A 89 -7.04 -19.70 -1.48
CA LYS A 89 -6.87 -19.41 -0.05
C LYS A 89 -7.30 -17.99 0.29
N PHE A 90 -6.93 -17.01 -0.54
CA PHE A 90 -7.36 -15.61 -0.37
C PHE A 90 -8.87 -15.46 -0.47
N VAL A 91 -9.49 -16.01 -1.49
CA VAL A 91 -10.97 -16.03 -1.65
C VAL A 91 -11.65 -16.64 -0.43
N GLY A 92 -11.16 -17.80 0.03
CA GLY A 92 -11.72 -18.50 1.19
C GLY A 92 -11.62 -17.69 2.48
N ALA A 93 -10.45 -17.10 2.76
CA ALA A 93 -10.24 -16.27 3.95
C ALA A 93 -11.09 -14.99 3.90
N ALA A 94 -11.13 -14.31 2.77
CA ALA A 94 -11.94 -13.11 2.58
C ALA A 94 -13.43 -13.36 2.78
N LYS A 95 -13.98 -14.39 2.14
CA LYS A 95 -15.40 -14.77 2.29
C LYS A 95 -15.74 -15.19 3.71
N LYS A 96 -14.81 -15.84 4.41
CA LYS A 96 -15.00 -16.23 5.82
C LYS A 96 -15.09 -15.01 6.75
N VAL A 97 -14.23 -14.00 6.57
CA VAL A 97 -14.17 -12.81 7.43
C VAL A 97 -15.28 -11.83 7.12
N TYR A 98 -15.55 -11.58 5.83
CA TYR A 98 -16.54 -10.60 5.38
C TYR A 98 -17.94 -11.16 5.18
N GLU A 99 -18.11 -12.48 5.22
CA GLU A 99 -19.41 -13.15 5.03
C GLU A 99 -20.14 -12.65 3.76
N LYS A 100 -21.33 -12.06 3.91
CA LYS A 100 -22.11 -11.52 2.79
C LYS A 100 -21.58 -10.17 2.29
N GLU A 101 -20.81 -9.46 3.11
CA GLU A 101 -20.32 -8.11 2.80
C GLU A 101 -19.14 -8.09 1.82
N TRP A 102 -18.51 -9.26 1.56
CA TRP A 102 -17.41 -9.35 0.63
C TRP A 102 -17.73 -8.79 -0.77
N GLN A 103 -18.99 -8.79 -1.18
CA GLN A 103 -19.45 -8.28 -2.46
C GLN A 103 -19.36 -6.75 -2.58
N ASN A 104 -19.29 -6.06 -1.45
CA ASN A 104 -19.18 -4.60 -1.38
C ASN A 104 -17.73 -4.10 -1.32
N MET A 105 -16.77 -5.03 -1.39
CA MET A 105 -15.35 -4.74 -1.26
C MET A 105 -14.64 -4.78 -2.60
N GLU A 106 -13.56 -4.02 -2.73
CA GLU A 106 -12.62 -4.16 -3.84
C GLU A 106 -11.53 -5.16 -3.45
N TRP A 107 -11.51 -6.31 -4.14
CA TRP A 107 -10.50 -7.36 -3.92
C TRP A 107 -9.40 -7.23 -4.95
N ILE A 108 -8.18 -7.08 -4.47
CA ILE A 108 -7.00 -6.77 -5.28
C ILE A 108 -5.94 -7.84 -5.01
N ILE A 109 -5.24 -8.28 -6.05
CA ILE A 109 -4.03 -9.08 -5.90
C ILE A 109 -2.82 -8.30 -6.42
N ASN A 110 -1.64 -8.54 -5.83
CA ASN A 110 -0.39 -8.10 -6.41
C ASN A 110 0.18 -9.20 -7.32
N ALA A 111 0.32 -8.85 -8.61
CA ALA A 111 1.11 -9.59 -9.57
C ALA A 111 2.51 -8.97 -9.62
N GLU A 112 3.44 -9.52 -8.84
CA GLU A 112 4.71 -8.86 -8.54
C GLU A 112 5.93 -9.79 -8.64
N THR A 113 5.77 -10.97 -9.31
CA THR A 113 6.88 -11.89 -9.54
C THR A 113 6.77 -12.59 -10.89
N VAL A 114 7.91 -13.08 -11.42
CA VAL A 114 7.91 -13.94 -12.62
C VAL A 114 7.17 -15.26 -12.39
N THR A 115 7.08 -15.73 -11.14
CA THR A 115 6.30 -16.93 -10.79
C THR A 115 4.80 -16.64 -10.93
N CYS A 116 4.33 -15.51 -10.40
CA CYS A 116 2.96 -15.06 -10.60
C CYS A 116 2.64 -14.92 -12.09
N HIS A 117 3.51 -14.28 -12.88
CA HIS A 117 3.33 -14.10 -14.31
C HIS A 117 3.17 -15.44 -15.06
N LYS A 118 3.99 -16.46 -14.74
CA LYS A 118 3.90 -17.79 -15.35
C LYS A 118 2.56 -18.49 -15.07
N ASN A 119 1.97 -18.24 -13.91
CA ASN A 119 0.72 -18.86 -13.46
C ASN A 119 -0.51 -17.94 -13.61
N LEU A 120 -0.32 -16.76 -14.23
CA LEU A 120 -1.29 -15.66 -14.16
C LEU A 120 -2.68 -16.07 -14.64
N GLU A 121 -2.81 -16.69 -15.79
CA GLU A 121 -4.10 -17.07 -16.35
C GLU A 121 -4.90 -18.01 -15.42
N GLN A 122 -4.20 -18.96 -14.78
CA GLN A 122 -4.83 -19.86 -13.81
C GLN A 122 -5.24 -19.12 -12.52
N ILE A 123 -4.45 -18.13 -12.10
CA ILE A 123 -4.77 -17.27 -10.95
C ILE A 123 -6.00 -16.42 -11.25
N LEU A 124 -6.05 -15.81 -12.44
CA LEU A 124 -7.17 -14.97 -12.87
C LEU A 124 -8.46 -15.79 -13.03
N GLU A 125 -8.36 -17.02 -13.55
CA GLU A 125 -9.50 -17.94 -13.65
C GLU A 125 -10.06 -18.31 -12.28
N GLU A 126 -9.19 -18.64 -11.31
CA GLU A 126 -9.61 -18.94 -9.92
C GLU A 126 -10.23 -17.71 -9.21
N GLY A 127 -9.85 -16.50 -9.65
CA GLY A 127 -10.38 -15.23 -9.14
C GLY A 127 -11.75 -14.81 -9.68
N LYS A 128 -12.30 -15.51 -10.69
CA LYS A 128 -13.57 -15.12 -11.32
C LYS A 128 -14.72 -14.98 -10.32
N GLY A 129 -15.46 -13.89 -10.49
CA GLY A 129 -16.61 -13.57 -9.63
C GLY A 129 -16.25 -13.07 -8.22
N PHE A 130 -14.93 -12.92 -7.93
CA PHE A 130 -14.43 -12.37 -6.66
C PHE A 130 -13.44 -11.23 -6.89
N LEU A 131 -12.40 -11.45 -7.68
CA LEU A 131 -11.34 -10.48 -7.93
C LEU A 131 -11.87 -9.26 -8.68
N SER A 132 -11.45 -8.07 -8.28
CA SER A 132 -11.81 -6.79 -8.91
C SER A 132 -10.66 -6.20 -9.71
N THR A 133 -9.45 -6.28 -9.16
CA THR A 133 -8.28 -5.55 -9.67
C THR A 133 -7.01 -6.37 -9.56
N VAL A 134 -6.19 -6.31 -10.59
CA VAL A 134 -4.81 -6.79 -10.58
C VAL A 134 -3.88 -5.59 -10.43
N SER A 135 -3.09 -5.56 -9.36
CA SER A 135 -2.07 -4.54 -9.12
C SER A 135 -0.69 -5.11 -9.42
N ILE A 136 0.10 -4.40 -10.22
CA ILE A 136 1.42 -4.85 -10.65
C ILE A 136 2.48 -4.15 -9.82
N GLY A 137 3.16 -4.90 -8.95
CA GLY A 137 4.22 -4.40 -8.06
C GLY A 137 5.58 -4.43 -8.74
N ARG A 138 5.98 -3.33 -9.41
CA ARG A 138 7.19 -3.30 -10.25
C ARG A 138 8.50 -3.46 -9.48
N VAL A 139 8.56 -3.10 -8.19
CA VAL A 139 9.79 -3.27 -7.37
C VAL A 139 10.11 -4.74 -7.21
N ASP A 140 9.13 -5.53 -6.73
CA ASP A 140 9.32 -6.95 -6.51
C ASP A 140 9.39 -7.70 -7.85
N LEU A 141 8.63 -7.26 -8.87
CA LEU A 141 8.70 -7.81 -10.21
C LEU A 141 10.11 -7.69 -10.77
N SER A 142 10.71 -6.51 -10.76
CA SER A 142 12.09 -6.31 -11.25
C SER A 142 13.11 -7.12 -10.45
N ALA A 143 12.96 -7.15 -9.13
CA ALA A 143 13.82 -7.97 -8.27
C ALA A 143 13.70 -9.48 -8.57
N SER A 144 12.48 -9.98 -8.82
CA SER A 144 12.24 -11.37 -9.20
C SER A 144 12.79 -11.74 -10.60
N MET A 145 13.00 -10.73 -11.45
CA MET A 145 13.70 -10.88 -12.74
C MET A 145 15.23 -10.87 -12.60
N GLY A 146 15.76 -10.61 -11.39
CA GLY A 146 17.19 -10.43 -11.15
C GLY A 146 17.73 -9.06 -11.53
N LEU A 147 16.84 -8.08 -11.78
CA LEU A 147 17.19 -6.73 -12.18
C LEU A 147 17.39 -5.83 -10.96
N SER A 148 18.24 -4.81 -11.12
CA SER A 148 18.43 -3.79 -10.11
C SER A 148 17.28 -2.78 -10.07
N ARG A 149 17.12 -2.07 -8.96
CA ARG A 149 16.11 -1.02 -8.82
C ARG A 149 16.23 0.11 -9.86
N LYS A 150 17.41 0.31 -10.45
CA LYS A 150 17.64 1.32 -11.50
C LYS A 150 16.94 0.96 -12.81
N GLU A 151 16.65 -0.32 -13.01
CA GLU A 151 16.04 -0.85 -14.23
C GLU A 151 14.50 -0.93 -14.16
N ILE A 152 13.91 -0.45 -13.05
CA ILE A 152 12.46 -0.52 -12.81
C ILE A 152 11.60 0.15 -13.89
N ASN A 153 12.14 1.16 -14.58
CA ASN A 153 11.50 1.85 -15.69
C ASN A 153 11.98 1.35 -17.06
N GLY A 154 12.81 0.28 -17.10
CA GLY A 154 13.39 -0.28 -18.31
C GLY A 154 12.41 -1.09 -19.15
N GLU A 155 12.79 -1.38 -20.40
CA GLU A 155 11.93 -2.06 -21.37
C GLU A 155 11.57 -3.50 -20.98
N GLU A 156 12.43 -4.22 -20.26
CA GLU A 156 12.14 -5.58 -19.79
C GLU A 156 11.00 -5.58 -18.76
N VAL A 157 11.08 -4.69 -17.76
CA VAL A 157 10.02 -4.52 -16.75
C VAL A 157 8.73 -4.00 -17.41
N PHE A 158 8.85 -3.09 -18.38
CA PHE A 158 7.72 -2.60 -19.15
C PHE A 158 7.03 -3.72 -19.93
N GLY A 159 7.80 -4.55 -20.64
CA GLY A 159 7.26 -5.68 -21.42
C GLY A 159 6.45 -6.63 -20.54
N LEU A 160 6.99 -7.01 -19.38
CA LEU A 160 6.31 -7.94 -18.48
C LEU A 160 5.09 -7.27 -17.80
N THR A 161 5.20 -6.01 -17.39
CA THR A 161 4.07 -5.23 -16.85
C THR A 161 2.93 -5.13 -17.87
N LYS A 162 3.26 -4.86 -19.13
CA LYS A 162 2.30 -4.78 -20.22
C LYS A 162 1.60 -6.12 -20.48
N ASP A 163 2.32 -7.24 -20.48
CA ASP A 163 1.75 -8.57 -20.68
C ASP A 163 0.77 -8.93 -19.55
N ILE A 164 1.17 -8.69 -18.28
CA ILE A 164 0.29 -8.88 -17.12
C ILE A 164 -0.98 -8.02 -17.24
N ALA A 165 -0.83 -6.74 -17.59
CA ALA A 165 -1.94 -5.82 -17.75
C ALA A 165 -2.90 -6.27 -18.85
N THR A 166 -2.38 -6.69 -20.00
CA THR A 166 -3.19 -7.18 -21.14
C THR A 166 -4.00 -8.40 -20.72
N LYS A 167 -3.38 -9.41 -20.13
CA LYS A 167 -4.06 -10.61 -19.64
C LYS A 167 -5.13 -10.27 -18.60
N ALA A 168 -4.84 -9.38 -17.65
CA ALA A 168 -5.82 -8.94 -16.66
C ALA A 168 -7.04 -8.28 -17.32
N LYS A 169 -6.82 -7.42 -18.33
CA LYS A 169 -7.90 -6.79 -19.13
C LYS A 169 -8.72 -7.80 -19.90
N ASP A 170 -8.09 -8.80 -20.52
CA ASP A 170 -8.78 -9.86 -21.27
C ASP A 170 -9.74 -10.67 -20.36
N TYR A 171 -9.41 -10.78 -19.07
CA TYR A 171 -10.29 -11.37 -18.06
C TYR A 171 -11.33 -10.40 -17.48
N GLY A 172 -11.32 -9.12 -17.90
CA GLY A 172 -12.27 -8.09 -17.44
C GLY A 172 -11.91 -7.43 -16.12
N TYR A 173 -10.69 -7.60 -15.61
CA TYR A 173 -10.24 -6.97 -14.37
C TYR A 173 -9.73 -5.54 -14.60
N LYS A 174 -9.85 -4.72 -13.56
CA LYS A 174 -9.15 -3.44 -13.51
C LYS A 174 -7.64 -3.69 -13.33
N VAL A 175 -6.85 -2.79 -13.87
CA VAL A 175 -5.39 -2.83 -13.77
C VAL A 175 -4.90 -1.61 -13.01
N ASN A 176 -4.14 -1.88 -11.96
CA ASN A 176 -3.35 -0.92 -11.23
C ASN A 176 -1.87 -1.27 -11.37
N PHE A 177 -0.96 -0.33 -11.24
CA PHE A 177 0.45 -0.63 -11.07
C PHE A 177 1.12 0.39 -10.16
N GLY A 178 2.15 -0.07 -9.46
CA GLY A 178 2.93 0.72 -8.53
C GLY A 178 4.40 0.30 -8.49
N GLY A 179 5.05 0.73 -7.41
CA GLY A 179 6.47 0.45 -7.20
C GLY A 179 7.40 1.42 -7.93
N GLY A 180 8.16 2.22 -7.15
CA GLY A 180 9.11 3.19 -7.67
C GLY A 180 8.49 4.31 -8.51
N ILE A 181 7.26 4.70 -8.21
CA ILE A 181 6.61 5.84 -8.87
C ILE A 181 7.21 7.15 -8.34
N SER A 182 7.94 7.82 -9.22
CA SER A 182 8.55 9.14 -9.06
C SER A 182 8.41 9.90 -10.38
N ILE A 183 8.97 11.10 -10.47
CA ILE A 183 9.00 11.89 -11.71
C ILE A 183 9.62 11.10 -12.86
N ASP A 184 10.65 10.31 -12.59
CA ASP A 184 11.34 9.48 -13.60
C ASP A 184 10.45 8.35 -14.16
N ALA A 185 9.36 8.03 -13.48
CA ALA A 185 8.41 7.02 -13.94
C ALA A 185 7.35 7.56 -14.92
N ILE A 186 7.27 8.88 -15.14
CA ILE A 186 6.25 9.50 -16.00
C ILE A 186 6.22 8.88 -17.40
N PRO A 187 7.36 8.69 -18.11
CA PRO A 187 7.33 8.06 -19.43
C PRO A 187 6.77 6.61 -19.38
N PHE A 188 7.05 5.87 -18.31
CA PHE A 188 6.51 4.54 -18.12
C PHE A 188 4.97 4.58 -17.90
N ILE A 189 4.48 5.51 -17.07
CA ILE A 189 3.06 5.70 -16.81
C ILE A 189 2.31 6.04 -18.10
N GLN A 190 2.85 6.97 -18.90
CA GLN A 190 2.27 7.36 -20.19
C GLN A 190 2.21 6.20 -21.18
N LYS A 191 3.27 5.37 -21.27
CA LYS A 191 3.28 4.17 -22.10
C LYS A 191 2.22 3.13 -21.64
N MET A 192 1.94 3.06 -20.33
CA MET A 192 0.96 2.13 -19.77
C MET A 192 -0.48 2.64 -19.86
N TYR A 193 -0.70 3.93 -20.03
CA TYR A 193 -2.01 4.59 -19.97
C TYR A 193 -3.15 3.88 -20.70
N PRO A 194 -2.94 3.30 -21.88
CA PRO A 194 -4.05 2.63 -22.55
C PRO A 194 -4.51 1.33 -21.86
N LEU A 195 -3.68 0.75 -20.99
CA LEU A 195 -3.90 -0.57 -20.38
C LEU A 195 -4.25 -0.51 -18.89
N ASN A 196 -3.89 0.58 -18.20
CA ASN A 196 -4.14 0.70 -16.77
C ASN A 196 -5.36 1.58 -16.49
N ASP A 197 -6.08 1.29 -15.42
CA ASP A 197 -7.15 2.12 -14.87
C ASP A 197 -6.61 3.05 -13.78
N ARG A 198 -5.50 2.65 -13.14
CA ARG A 198 -4.90 3.32 -11.99
C ARG A 198 -3.39 3.16 -11.98
N PHE A 199 -2.74 4.06 -11.26
CA PHE A 199 -1.36 3.88 -10.80
C PHE A 199 -1.25 4.34 -9.35
N GLU A 200 -0.21 3.89 -8.63
CA GLU A 200 -0.05 4.27 -7.23
C GLU A 200 1.40 4.60 -6.86
N THR A 201 1.57 5.65 -6.06
CA THR A 201 2.80 5.87 -5.31
C THR A 201 2.85 4.90 -4.12
N ARG A 202 3.69 5.15 -3.14
CA ARG A 202 3.71 4.29 -1.96
C ARG A 202 2.36 4.29 -1.21
N LYS A 203 1.71 5.47 -1.13
CA LYS A 203 0.46 5.62 -0.37
C LYS A 203 -0.73 6.15 -1.16
N VAL A 204 -0.52 6.77 -2.29
CA VAL A 204 -1.60 7.46 -3.01
C VAL A 204 -1.96 6.72 -4.28
N VAL A 205 -3.25 6.42 -4.45
CA VAL A 205 -3.81 5.73 -5.63
C VAL A 205 -4.51 6.74 -6.53
N PHE A 206 -4.03 6.86 -7.76
CA PHE A 206 -4.51 7.77 -8.78
C PHE A 206 -5.34 7.07 -9.83
N HIS A 207 -6.35 7.75 -10.39
CA HIS A 207 -6.87 7.36 -11.69
C HIS A 207 -5.81 7.50 -12.77
N ALA A 208 -5.88 6.64 -13.78
CA ALA A 208 -4.95 6.70 -14.90
C ALA A 208 -5.12 8.01 -15.69
N THR A 209 -4.01 8.58 -16.11
CA THR A 209 -3.92 9.73 -17.00
C THR A 209 -2.59 9.69 -17.74
N ASP A 210 -2.52 10.27 -18.93
CA ASP A 210 -1.31 10.51 -19.70
C ASP A 210 -0.88 12.00 -19.71
N ASP A 211 -1.67 12.86 -19.05
CA ASP A 211 -1.36 14.28 -18.92
C ASP A 211 -0.11 14.48 -18.05
N GLU A 212 1.00 14.91 -18.66
CA GLU A 212 2.28 15.11 -17.99
C GLU A 212 2.21 16.10 -16.83
N LYS A 213 1.41 17.16 -16.97
CA LYS A 213 1.23 18.17 -15.93
C LYS A 213 0.54 17.58 -14.69
N MET A 214 -0.54 16.81 -14.94
CA MET A 214 -1.27 16.10 -13.89
C MET A 214 -0.39 15.08 -13.20
N LEU A 215 0.36 14.28 -13.96
CA LEU A 215 1.29 13.29 -13.42
C LEU A 215 2.35 13.94 -12.54
N LYS A 216 3.06 14.96 -13.07
CA LYS A 216 4.12 15.65 -12.34
C LYS A 216 3.62 16.31 -11.06
N GLY A 217 2.54 17.08 -11.14
CA GLY A 217 1.96 17.76 -9.98
C GLY A 217 1.43 16.78 -8.93
N GLY A 218 0.68 15.76 -9.35
CA GLY A 218 0.11 14.75 -8.46
C GLY A 218 1.19 13.93 -7.74
N ILE A 219 2.23 13.47 -8.46
CA ILE A 219 3.33 12.71 -7.87
C ILE A 219 4.08 13.56 -6.83
N VAL A 220 4.38 14.82 -7.12
CA VAL A 220 5.05 15.73 -6.16
C VAL A 220 4.19 15.92 -4.90
N LYS A 221 2.89 16.15 -5.07
CA LYS A 221 1.97 16.30 -3.94
C LYS A 221 1.80 15.01 -3.12
N ALA A 222 1.79 13.86 -3.76
CA ALA A 222 1.81 12.58 -3.08
C ALA A 222 3.08 12.40 -2.24
N MET A 223 4.24 12.77 -2.76
CA MET A 223 5.51 12.74 -2.01
C MET A 223 5.51 13.70 -0.81
N GLU A 224 4.89 14.88 -0.94
CA GLU A 224 4.68 15.80 0.21
C GLU A 224 3.83 15.14 1.30
N PHE A 225 2.71 14.52 0.92
CA PHE A 225 1.84 13.79 1.85
C PHE A 225 2.59 12.65 2.55
N GLU A 226 3.31 11.82 1.79
CA GLU A 226 4.08 10.69 2.30
C GLU A 226 5.19 11.13 3.26
N THR A 227 5.84 12.26 2.97
CA THR A 227 6.86 12.85 3.85
C THR A 227 6.24 13.31 5.18
N LEU A 228 5.08 13.98 5.12
CA LEU A 228 4.36 14.40 6.34
C LEU A 228 3.83 13.21 7.14
N TYR A 229 3.37 12.16 6.47
CA TYR A 229 2.96 10.91 7.13
C TYR A 229 4.12 10.29 7.93
N LEU A 230 5.28 10.15 7.31
CA LEU A 230 6.47 9.62 8.00
C LEU A 230 6.92 10.52 9.15
N LYS A 231 6.89 11.84 8.96
CA LYS A 231 7.19 12.80 10.02
C LYS A 231 6.24 12.66 11.20
N ASN A 232 4.93 12.61 10.94
CA ASN A 232 3.90 12.43 11.98
C ASN A 232 4.10 11.13 12.76
N LYS A 233 4.45 10.05 12.04
CA LYS A 233 4.74 8.76 12.63
C LYS A 233 5.99 8.80 13.53
N CYS A 234 7.09 9.41 13.08
CA CYS A 234 8.29 9.59 13.89
C CYS A 234 7.99 10.39 15.15
N GLU A 235 7.34 11.55 15.03
CA GLU A 235 6.98 12.39 16.18
C GLU A 235 6.08 11.67 17.20
N TYR A 236 5.21 10.79 16.75
CA TYR A 236 4.37 9.95 17.62
C TYR A 236 5.21 8.98 18.46
N TYR A 237 6.14 8.26 17.85
CA TYR A 237 6.99 7.31 18.56
C TYR A 237 8.08 7.96 19.39
N ASP A 238 8.68 9.04 18.92
CA ASP A 238 9.68 9.81 19.66
C ASP A 238 9.10 10.30 20.99
N ARG A 239 7.86 10.78 21.00
CA ARG A 239 7.19 11.21 22.24
C ARG A 239 7.06 10.08 23.26
N MET A 240 6.73 8.87 22.85
CA MET A 240 6.64 7.72 23.75
C MET A 240 8.03 7.31 24.26
N ALA A 241 9.03 7.33 23.39
CA ALA A 241 10.41 6.97 23.75
C ALA A 241 11.01 7.95 24.75
N VAL A 242 10.71 9.24 24.68
CA VAL A 242 11.22 10.27 25.63
C VAL A 242 10.78 9.99 27.06
N GLU A 243 9.53 9.58 27.28
CA GLU A 243 9.06 9.22 28.63
C GLU A 243 9.78 8.01 29.19
N ASP A 244 10.00 6.99 28.38
CA ASP A 244 10.72 5.78 28.80
C ASP A 244 12.19 6.05 29.05
N GLN A 245 12.83 6.90 28.24
CA GLN A 245 14.21 7.35 28.49
C GLN A 245 14.35 8.10 29.83
N ALA A 246 13.39 8.96 30.18
CA ALA A 246 13.38 9.65 31.46
C ALA A 246 13.23 8.65 32.64
N ARG A 247 12.34 7.66 32.50
CA ARG A 247 12.17 6.60 33.51
C ARG A 247 13.43 5.73 33.62
N LEU A 248 14.05 5.38 32.49
CA LEU A 248 15.29 4.59 32.49
C LEU A 248 16.40 5.31 33.23
N LYS A 249 16.60 6.62 32.99
CA LYS A 249 17.57 7.46 33.70
C LYS A 249 17.32 7.45 35.22
N MET A 250 16.08 7.69 35.63
CA MET A 250 15.69 7.67 37.02
C MET A 250 15.96 6.31 37.70
N MET A 251 15.71 5.20 36.99
CA MET A 251 15.97 3.86 37.51
C MET A 251 17.47 3.56 37.61
N ALA A 252 18.27 4.02 36.63
CA ALA A 252 19.74 3.87 36.68
C ALA A 252 20.32 4.63 37.90
N GLU A 253 19.90 5.87 38.16
CA GLU A 253 20.29 6.65 39.32
C GLU A 253 19.94 5.93 40.66
N ARG A 254 18.74 5.33 40.74
CA ARG A 254 18.36 4.54 41.94
C ARG A 254 19.17 3.28 42.13
N LEU A 255 19.57 2.60 41.06
CA LEU A 255 20.42 1.43 41.09
C LEU A 255 21.83 1.79 41.55
N GLU A 256 22.40 2.91 41.10
CA GLU A 256 23.71 3.39 41.57
C GLU A 256 23.70 3.70 43.06
N ILE A 257 22.64 4.36 43.57
CA ILE A 257 22.48 4.66 45.02
C ILE A 257 22.36 3.33 45.79
N ALA A 258 21.49 2.40 45.35
CA ALA A 258 21.35 1.09 46.04
C ALA A 258 22.61 0.24 45.99
N GLY A 259 23.40 0.33 44.91
CA GLY A 259 24.69 -0.34 44.77
C GLY A 259 25.77 0.23 45.69
N SER A 260 25.75 1.54 45.95
CA SER A 260 26.69 2.19 46.92
C SER A 260 26.39 1.79 48.36
N ASP A 261 25.15 1.47 48.69
CA ASP A 261 24.73 1.03 50.02
C ASP A 261 25.05 -0.47 50.30
N LEU A 262 25.37 -1.23 49.26
CA LEU A 262 25.71 -2.66 49.35
C LEU A 262 27.24 -2.91 49.48
N VAL A 263 28.06 -1.86 49.43
CA VAL A 263 29.55 -1.93 49.57
C VAL A 263 29.96 -1.40 50.95
N VAL A 264 29.33 -1.88 52.02
CA VAL A 264 29.79 -1.64 53.40
C VAL A 264 30.11 -3.00 54.05
#